data_fcfb046280f7782ef388cc530c37738c
#
_entry.id   fcfb046280f7782ef388cc530c37738c
#
_cell.length_a   1.000
_cell.length_b   1.000
_cell.length_c   1.000
_cell.angle_alpha   90.00
_cell.angle_beta   90.00
_cell.angle_gamma   90.00
#
_symmetry.space_group_name_H-M   'P 1'
#
loop_
_entity.id
_entity.type
_entity.pdbx_description
1 polymer ?
#
loop_
_entity_poly.entity_id
_entity_poly.type
_entity_poly.pdbx_seq_one_letter_code
_entity_poly.pdbx_strand_id
1 'polypeptide(L)'
;MLKIVLAPDPVLRIVCDPLAQVDSHHQKLIKEMFETMYEANGVGLAAPQVGINKRIFIIDTGAREEIKNPIAMINPIITNIKKTTSIYEEGCLSFPSHYAELERPDEITVEYVDENNKKQKLVTKDFTSRVIQHELDHINGILFIDHLSRLKRDVIIRKMKKYKKEINKSDEK
;
A
#
# COMPACT_ATOMS: atom_id res chain seq x y z
N MET A 1 14.68 4.77 9.09
CA MET A 1 13.26 5.07 8.77
C MET A 1 13.18 5.66 7.38
N LEU A 2 12.29 5.14 6.54
CA LEU A 2 12.14 5.58 5.15
C LEU A 2 11.20 6.79 5.08
N LYS A 3 11.38 7.65 4.08
CA LYS A 3 10.48 8.79 3.83
C LYS A 3 9.30 8.32 3.00
N ILE A 4 8.07 8.55 3.49
CA ILE A 4 6.86 8.26 2.71
C ILE A 4 6.68 9.32 1.62
N VAL A 5 6.52 8.85 0.40
CA VAL A 5 6.25 9.67 -0.78
C VAL A 5 4.79 10.10 -0.79
N LEU A 6 4.55 11.40 -0.91
CA LEU A 6 3.20 11.97 -0.94
C LEU A 6 2.70 12.20 -2.37
N ALA A 7 1.42 11.93 -2.59
CA ALA A 7 0.77 12.28 -3.85
C ALA A 7 0.78 13.81 -4.11
N PRO A 8 0.82 14.24 -5.37
CA PRO A 8 0.80 13.46 -6.61
C PRO A 8 2.22 13.23 -7.18
N ASP A 9 3.06 12.47 -6.49
CA ASP A 9 4.39 12.15 -6.98
C ASP A 9 4.30 11.10 -8.11
N PRO A 10 5.02 11.27 -9.25
CA PRO A 10 4.99 10.32 -10.36
C PRO A 10 5.42 8.90 -9.99
N VAL A 11 6.29 8.73 -9.00
CA VAL A 11 6.75 7.40 -8.55
C VAL A 11 5.60 6.51 -8.09
N LEU A 12 4.52 7.11 -7.56
CA LEU A 12 3.32 6.39 -7.14
C LEU A 12 2.49 5.84 -8.30
N ARG A 13 2.84 6.18 -9.55
CA ARG A 13 2.17 5.75 -10.78
C ARG A 13 2.96 4.71 -11.58
N ILE A 14 4.09 4.28 -11.07
CA ILE A 14 4.93 3.29 -11.73
C ILE A 14 4.31 1.90 -11.54
N VAL A 15 4.26 1.12 -12.61
CA VAL A 15 4.06 -0.34 -12.52
C VAL A 15 5.38 -0.95 -12.10
N CYS A 16 5.41 -1.50 -10.90
CA CYS A 16 6.65 -1.95 -10.27
C CYS A 16 7.22 -3.22 -10.90
N ASP A 17 8.55 -3.27 -10.94
CA ASP A 17 9.32 -4.40 -11.46
C ASP A 17 9.28 -5.61 -10.50
N PRO A 18 9.12 -6.83 -11.02
CA PRO A 18 9.22 -8.02 -10.20
C PRO A 18 10.65 -8.24 -9.68
N LEU A 19 10.77 -8.97 -8.56
CA LEU A 19 12.03 -9.44 -8.05
C LEU A 19 12.30 -10.85 -8.57
N ALA A 20 13.54 -11.11 -9.02
CA ALA A 20 13.98 -12.47 -9.32
C ALA A 20 14.18 -13.30 -8.05
N GLN A 21 14.71 -12.67 -6.99
CA GLN A 21 15.01 -13.30 -5.70
C GLN A 21 15.07 -12.24 -4.59
N VAL A 22 14.68 -12.62 -3.38
CA VAL A 22 14.87 -11.82 -2.17
C VAL A 22 16.28 -12.09 -1.63
N ASP A 23 17.07 -11.06 -1.48
CA ASP A 23 18.39 -11.07 -0.86
C ASP A 23 18.40 -10.31 0.48
N SER A 24 19.56 -10.21 1.12
CA SER A 24 19.72 -9.50 2.40
C SER A 24 19.37 -8.01 2.31
N HIS A 25 19.56 -7.40 1.14
CA HIS A 25 19.21 -5.98 0.90
C HIS A 25 17.70 -5.79 0.90
N HIS A 26 16.98 -6.70 0.24
CA HIS A 26 15.52 -6.69 0.24
C HIS A 26 14.94 -7.01 1.63
N GLN A 27 15.55 -7.94 2.38
CA GLN A 27 15.14 -8.24 3.77
C GLN A 27 15.32 -7.02 4.68
N LYS A 28 16.42 -6.28 4.54
CA LYS A 28 16.63 -5.02 5.27
C LYS A 28 15.59 -3.97 4.89
N LEU A 29 15.31 -3.80 3.59
CA LEU A 29 14.27 -2.88 3.10
C LEU A 29 12.89 -3.23 3.71
N ILE A 30 12.50 -4.51 3.69
CA ILE A 30 11.23 -4.97 4.26
C ILE A 30 11.13 -4.61 5.75
N LYS A 31 12.21 -4.82 6.51
CA LYS A 31 12.26 -4.43 7.93
C LYS A 31 12.07 -2.92 8.10
N GLU A 32 12.79 -2.11 7.34
CA GLU A 32 12.67 -0.64 7.39
C GLU A 32 11.27 -0.17 6.95
N MET A 33 10.63 -0.87 6.02
CA MET A 33 9.24 -0.60 5.61
C MET A 33 8.27 -0.86 6.77
N PHE A 34 8.41 -1.98 7.51
CA PHE A 34 7.58 -2.24 8.69
C PHE A 34 7.77 -1.16 9.77
N GLU A 35 9.00 -0.79 10.10
CA GLU A 35 9.30 0.28 11.05
C GLU A 35 8.62 1.60 10.63
N THR A 36 8.73 1.96 9.36
CA THR A 36 8.11 3.18 8.79
C THR A 36 6.58 3.11 8.83
N MET A 37 6.00 1.96 8.49
CA MET A 37 4.55 1.74 8.53
C MET A 37 3.99 1.89 9.95
N TYR A 38 4.63 1.28 10.95
CA TYR A 38 4.20 1.36 12.34
C TYR A 38 4.32 2.78 12.90
N GLU A 39 5.41 3.48 12.63
CA GLU A 39 5.59 4.88 13.03
C GLU A 39 4.51 5.79 12.45
N ALA A 40 4.09 5.52 11.21
CA ALA A 40 3.01 6.24 10.55
C ALA A 40 1.59 5.76 10.93
N ASN A 41 1.45 4.83 11.90
CA ASN A 41 0.19 4.20 12.29
C ASN A 41 -0.56 3.54 11.11
N GLY A 42 0.17 3.03 10.11
CA GLY A 42 -0.35 2.30 8.96
C GLY A 42 -0.61 0.84 9.26
N VAL A 43 -1.38 0.19 8.37
CA VAL A 43 -1.65 -1.26 8.37
C VAL A 43 -1.13 -1.93 7.09
N GLY A 44 -0.66 -1.14 6.13
CA GLY A 44 -0.02 -1.56 4.88
C GLY A 44 0.90 -0.49 4.35
N LEU A 45 1.91 -0.89 3.58
CA LEU A 45 2.85 -0.01 2.90
C LEU A 45 3.48 -0.73 1.72
N ALA A 46 3.42 -0.12 0.54
CA ALA A 46 4.01 -0.65 -0.68
C ALA A 46 5.33 0.05 -1.02
N ALA A 47 6.24 -0.66 -1.66
CA ALA A 47 7.57 -0.16 -2.00
C ALA A 47 7.58 1.16 -2.80
N PRO A 48 6.68 1.42 -3.77
CA PRO A 48 6.63 2.72 -4.46
C PRO A 48 6.30 3.89 -3.52
N GLN A 49 5.62 3.64 -2.39
CA GLN A 49 5.36 4.68 -1.39
C GLN A 49 6.61 5.10 -0.60
N VAL A 50 7.70 4.37 -0.73
CA VAL A 50 9.02 4.75 -0.20
C VAL A 50 10.05 4.95 -1.33
N GLY A 51 9.58 5.16 -2.57
CA GLY A 51 10.40 5.49 -3.72
C GLY A 51 11.11 4.29 -4.38
N ILE A 52 10.72 3.06 -4.06
CA ILE A 52 11.36 1.83 -4.55
C ILE A 52 10.49 1.17 -5.62
N ASN A 53 11.02 1.05 -6.86
CA ASN A 53 10.34 0.41 -7.99
C ASN A 53 10.48 -1.12 -7.93
N LYS A 54 9.83 -1.75 -6.93
CA LYS A 54 9.80 -3.22 -6.79
C LYS A 54 8.43 -3.71 -6.36
N ARG A 55 8.04 -4.89 -6.84
CA ARG A 55 6.77 -5.54 -6.46
C ARG A 55 6.88 -6.13 -5.06
N ILE A 56 6.96 -5.26 -4.08
CA ILE A 56 6.97 -5.58 -2.64
C ILE A 56 5.93 -4.72 -1.96
N PHE A 57 5.14 -5.32 -1.10
CA PHE A 57 4.41 -4.59 -0.07
C PHE A 57 4.38 -5.38 1.24
N ILE A 58 4.09 -4.70 2.31
CA ILE A 58 3.94 -5.26 3.64
C ILE A 58 2.57 -4.91 4.18
N ILE A 59 2.03 -5.80 5.01
CA ILE A 59 0.79 -5.57 5.74
C ILE A 59 0.93 -6.08 7.17
N ASP A 60 0.21 -5.46 8.09
CA ASP A 60 -0.07 -5.98 9.42
C ASP A 60 -1.46 -5.47 9.86
N THR A 61 -2.48 -6.26 9.63
CA THR A 61 -3.85 -5.90 9.99
C THR A 61 -4.12 -5.94 11.49
N GLY A 62 -3.22 -6.57 12.26
CA GLY A 62 -3.20 -6.51 13.73
C GLY A 62 -2.29 -5.42 14.31
N ALA A 63 -1.71 -4.53 13.47
CA ALA A 63 -0.75 -3.51 13.92
C ALA A 63 -1.28 -2.56 15.01
N ARG A 64 -2.61 -2.39 15.06
CA ARG A 64 -3.31 -1.55 16.07
C ARG A 64 -3.92 -2.36 17.21
N GLU A 65 -3.69 -3.66 17.22
CA GLU A 65 -4.20 -4.61 18.21
C GLU A 65 -3.04 -5.21 19.02
N GLU A 66 -3.35 -6.01 20.05
CA GLU A 66 -2.33 -6.68 20.86
C GLU A 66 -1.57 -7.77 20.08
N ILE A 67 -2.22 -8.38 19.08
CA ILE A 67 -1.65 -9.48 18.30
C ILE A 67 -1.27 -8.99 16.92
N LYS A 68 0.01 -8.76 16.70
CA LYS A 68 0.59 -8.41 15.41
C LYS A 68 0.69 -9.63 14.50
N ASN A 69 0.39 -9.44 13.22
CA ASN A 69 0.54 -10.45 12.19
C ASN A 69 1.20 -9.86 10.93
N PRO A 70 2.50 -9.50 11.01
CA PRO A 70 3.22 -8.90 9.88
C PRO A 70 3.42 -9.90 8.75
N ILE A 71 3.08 -9.49 7.53
CA ILE A 71 3.26 -10.28 6.30
C ILE A 71 3.95 -9.41 5.26
N ALA A 72 5.07 -9.90 4.70
CA ALA A 72 5.70 -9.32 3.53
C ALA A 72 5.30 -10.12 2.28
N MET A 73 4.85 -9.43 1.24
CA MET A 73 4.42 -10.05 -0.01
C MET A 73 5.29 -9.54 -1.15
N ILE A 74 6.00 -10.46 -1.78
CA ILE A 74 6.88 -10.22 -2.91
C ILE A 74 6.28 -10.87 -4.16
N ASN A 75 6.21 -10.11 -5.27
CA ASN A 75 5.59 -10.54 -6.52
C ASN A 75 4.15 -11.10 -6.34
N PRO A 76 3.29 -10.45 -5.57
CA PRO A 76 1.95 -10.97 -5.28
C PRO A 76 1.07 -10.96 -6.52
N ILE A 77 0.22 -12.00 -6.62
CA ILE A 77 -0.77 -12.16 -7.68
C ILE A 77 -2.07 -12.64 -7.04
N ILE A 78 -3.19 -11.96 -7.32
CA ILE A 78 -4.52 -12.46 -6.95
C ILE A 78 -4.91 -13.53 -7.98
N THR A 79 -5.16 -14.75 -7.49
CA THR A 79 -5.50 -15.91 -8.32
C THR A 79 -6.99 -16.25 -8.27
N ASN A 80 -7.73 -15.75 -7.29
CA ASN A 80 -9.17 -15.88 -7.20
C ASN A 80 -9.79 -14.68 -6.48
N ILE A 81 -10.98 -14.27 -6.93
CA ILE A 81 -11.77 -13.17 -6.37
C ILE A 81 -13.22 -13.66 -6.23
N LYS A 82 -13.79 -13.56 -5.04
CA LYS A 82 -15.22 -13.82 -4.84
C LYS A 82 -16.06 -12.67 -5.37
N LYS A 83 -17.30 -12.97 -5.75
CA LYS A 83 -18.22 -11.94 -6.29
C LYS A 83 -18.85 -11.05 -5.23
N THR A 84 -18.82 -11.47 -3.97
CA THR A 84 -19.33 -10.67 -2.85
C THR A 84 -18.43 -9.47 -2.62
N THR A 85 -19.01 -8.30 -2.45
CA THR A 85 -18.32 -7.04 -2.24
C THR A 85 -18.86 -6.33 -1.01
N SER A 86 -18.06 -5.44 -0.43
CA SER A 86 -18.46 -4.53 0.64
C SER A 86 -17.87 -3.14 0.44
N ILE A 87 -18.51 -2.15 1.05
CA ILE A 87 -18.09 -0.76 1.02
C ILE A 87 -17.48 -0.42 2.38
N TYR A 88 -16.26 0.11 2.36
CA TYR A 88 -15.57 0.61 3.55
C TYR A 88 -14.80 1.90 3.22
N GLU A 89 -14.57 2.69 4.26
CA GLU A 89 -13.69 3.84 4.17
C GLU A 89 -12.23 3.41 4.11
N GLU A 90 -11.51 3.85 3.07
CA GLU A 90 -10.07 3.66 2.89
C GLU A 90 -9.32 4.98 3.02
N GLY A 91 -8.15 4.91 3.65
CA GLY A 91 -7.14 5.96 3.66
C GLY A 91 -5.82 5.42 3.12
N CYS A 92 -4.84 6.30 2.93
CA CYS A 92 -3.53 5.93 2.42
C CYS A 92 -2.45 6.83 3.02
N LEU A 93 -1.32 6.26 3.42
CA LEU A 93 -0.19 7.02 3.98
C LEU A 93 0.38 8.06 3.00
N SER A 94 0.23 7.83 1.68
CA SER A 94 0.59 8.79 0.64
C SER A 94 -0.44 9.93 0.44
N PHE A 95 -1.58 9.87 1.14
CA PHE A 95 -2.67 10.86 1.11
C PHE A 95 -3.11 11.24 2.53
N PRO A 96 -2.24 11.89 3.32
CA PRO A 96 -2.57 12.25 4.71
C PRO A 96 -3.92 12.96 4.83
N SER A 97 -4.74 12.52 5.79
CA SER A 97 -6.06 13.09 6.11
C SER A 97 -7.09 13.04 4.97
N HIS A 98 -6.90 12.15 3.98
CA HIS A 98 -7.87 11.92 2.92
C HIS A 98 -8.38 10.48 2.96
N TYR A 99 -9.69 10.35 3.03
CA TYR A 99 -10.42 9.08 3.12
C TYR A 99 -11.55 9.06 2.11
N ALA A 100 -11.91 7.87 1.65
CA ALA A 100 -13.06 7.68 0.77
C ALA A 100 -13.65 6.28 0.91
N GLU A 101 -14.97 6.18 0.77
CA GLU A 101 -15.65 4.90 0.70
C GLU A 101 -15.40 4.24 -0.67
N LEU A 102 -14.93 3.01 -0.64
CA LEU A 102 -14.68 2.18 -1.82
C LEU A 102 -15.35 0.82 -1.68
N GLU A 103 -15.87 0.34 -2.79
CA GLU A 103 -16.35 -1.03 -2.92
C GLU A 103 -15.21 -1.93 -3.38
N ARG A 104 -14.97 -3.02 -2.65
CA ARG A 104 -14.00 -4.06 -3.02
C ARG A 104 -14.55 -5.46 -2.77
N PRO A 105 -14.03 -6.46 -3.51
CA PRO A 105 -14.28 -7.87 -3.20
C PRO A 105 -13.92 -8.21 -1.75
N ASP A 106 -14.82 -8.96 -1.08
CA ASP A 106 -14.65 -9.32 0.33
C ASP A 106 -13.61 -10.41 0.54
N GLU A 107 -13.51 -11.35 -0.39
CA GLU A 107 -12.62 -12.50 -0.27
C GLU A 107 -11.77 -12.67 -1.52
N ILE A 108 -10.47 -12.84 -1.31
CA ILE A 108 -9.49 -13.08 -2.36
C ILE A 108 -8.59 -14.26 -1.99
N THR A 109 -8.00 -14.86 -3.02
CA THR A 109 -6.83 -15.74 -2.88
C THR A 109 -5.63 -15.05 -3.51
N VAL A 110 -4.55 -14.90 -2.77
CA VAL A 110 -3.30 -14.30 -3.24
C VAL A 110 -2.16 -15.31 -3.14
N GLU A 111 -1.36 -15.40 -4.17
CA GLU A 111 -0.11 -16.15 -4.21
C GLU A 111 1.06 -15.17 -4.26
N TYR A 112 2.09 -15.41 -3.45
CA TYR A 112 3.24 -14.52 -3.31
C TYR A 112 4.48 -15.28 -2.87
N VAL A 113 5.62 -14.61 -2.86
CA VAL A 113 6.86 -15.08 -2.25
C VAL A 113 7.08 -14.32 -0.95
N ASP A 114 7.46 -15.00 0.12
CA ASP A 114 7.81 -14.35 1.39
C ASP A 114 9.27 -13.86 1.42
N GLU A 115 9.66 -13.19 2.49
CA GLU A 115 11.02 -12.66 2.69
C GLU A 115 12.12 -13.73 2.76
N ASN A 116 11.75 -15.03 2.86
CA ASN A 116 12.64 -16.18 2.86
C ASN A 116 12.65 -16.94 1.52
N ASN A 117 12.12 -16.33 0.45
CA ASN A 117 12.01 -16.93 -0.88
C ASN A 117 11.08 -18.16 -0.94
N LYS A 118 10.16 -18.31 0.01
CA LYS A 118 9.17 -19.41 -0.01
C LYS A 118 7.89 -18.94 -0.68
N LYS A 119 7.36 -19.79 -1.57
CA LYS A 119 6.06 -19.57 -2.18
C LYS A 119 4.96 -19.76 -1.13
N GLN A 120 4.05 -18.81 -1.05
CA GLN A 120 2.93 -18.77 -0.13
C GLN A 120 1.62 -18.60 -0.89
N LYS A 121 0.56 -19.12 -0.30
CA LYS A 121 -0.81 -18.93 -0.77
C LYS A 121 -1.68 -18.58 0.42
N LEU A 122 -2.40 -17.48 0.32
CA LEU A 122 -3.29 -16.99 1.37
C LEU A 122 -4.70 -16.82 0.80
N VAL A 123 -5.67 -17.45 1.44
CA VAL A 123 -7.10 -17.14 1.28
C VAL A 123 -7.48 -16.21 2.40
N THR A 124 -7.98 -15.05 2.08
CA THR A 124 -8.31 -14.03 3.09
C THR A 124 -9.58 -13.27 2.74
N LYS A 125 -10.22 -12.71 3.76
CA LYS A 125 -11.49 -12.00 3.63
C LYS A 125 -11.51 -10.72 4.45
N ASP A 126 -12.60 -9.97 4.32
CA ASP A 126 -12.90 -8.77 5.08
C ASP A 126 -11.78 -7.71 5.00
N PHE A 127 -11.35 -7.18 6.14
CA PHE A 127 -10.37 -6.11 6.21
C PHE A 127 -9.01 -6.48 5.62
N THR A 128 -8.49 -7.68 5.88
CA THR A 128 -7.21 -8.14 5.33
C THR A 128 -7.24 -8.25 3.80
N SER A 129 -8.35 -8.78 3.24
CA SER A 129 -8.56 -8.81 1.78
C SER A 129 -8.47 -7.40 1.19
N ARG A 130 -9.09 -6.43 1.84
CA ARG A 130 -9.09 -5.02 1.42
C ARG A 130 -7.71 -4.39 1.44
N VAL A 131 -6.96 -4.57 2.52
CA VAL A 131 -5.59 -4.04 2.65
C VAL A 131 -4.69 -4.62 1.56
N ILE A 132 -4.74 -5.93 1.31
CA ILE A 132 -3.95 -6.56 0.24
C ILE A 132 -4.29 -5.97 -1.13
N GLN A 133 -5.57 -5.76 -1.43
CA GLN A 133 -5.99 -5.16 -2.71
C GLN A 133 -5.51 -3.72 -2.85
N HIS A 134 -5.52 -2.94 -1.76
CA HIS A 134 -5.01 -1.57 -1.72
C HIS A 134 -3.50 -1.52 -2.02
N GLU A 135 -2.72 -2.38 -1.35
CA GLU A 135 -1.26 -2.43 -1.56
C GLU A 135 -0.90 -3.00 -2.94
N LEU A 136 -1.68 -3.96 -3.46
CA LEU A 136 -1.51 -4.48 -4.82
C LEU A 136 -1.76 -3.39 -5.87
N ASP A 137 -2.76 -2.53 -5.66
CA ASP A 137 -3.00 -1.36 -6.50
C ASP A 137 -1.74 -0.50 -6.58
N HIS A 138 -1.10 -0.18 -5.45
CA HIS A 138 0.11 0.63 -5.41
C HIS A 138 1.24 0.09 -6.29
N ILE A 139 1.53 -1.20 -6.23
CA ILE A 139 2.59 -1.80 -7.06
C ILE A 139 2.21 -1.94 -8.54
N ASN A 140 0.95 -1.71 -8.87
CA ASN A 140 0.44 -1.62 -10.24
C ASN A 140 0.24 -0.16 -10.70
N GLY A 141 0.71 0.83 -9.93
CA GLY A 141 0.59 2.25 -10.25
C GLY A 141 -0.83 2.82 -10.12
N ILE A 142 -1.71 2.10 -9.41
CA ILE A 142 -3.10 2.50 -9.15
C ILE A 142 -3.18 3.08 -7.74
N LEU A 143 -3.95 4.14 -7.57
CA LEU A 143 -4.19 4.78 -6.29
C LEU A 143 -5.67 4.64 -5.91
N PHE A 144 -5.98 4.60 -4.62
CA PHE A 144 -7.37 4.43 -4.16
C PHE A 144 -8.32 5.49 -4.74
N ILE A 145 -7.83 6.70 -5.02
CA ILE A 145 -8.60 7.77 -5.64
C ILE A 145 -9.03 7.47 -7.09
N ASP A 146 -8.39 6.52 -7.77
CA ASP A 146 -8.74 6.13 -9.14
C ASP A 146 -10.07 5.37 -9.20
N HIS A 147 -10.48 4.78 -8.08
CA HIS A 147 -11.78 4.14 -7.91
C HIS A 147 -12.92 5.15 -7.65
N LEU A 148 -12.60 6.44 -7.46
CA LEU A 148 -13.57 7.50 -7.22
C LEU A 148 -14.05 8.15 -8.51
N SER A 149 -15.16 8.88 -8.43
CA SER A 149 -15.59 9.76 -9.52
C SER A 149 -14.49 10.80 -9.84
N ARG A 150 -14.45 11.23 -11.09
CA ARG A 150 -13.47 12.24 -11.56
C ARG A 150 -13.49 13.49 -10.68
N LEU A 151 -14.67 13.97 -10.31
CA LEU A 151 -14.83 15.16 -9.48
C LEU A 151 -14.18 14.98 -8.09
N LYS A 152 -14.48 13.86 -7.40
CA LYS A 152 -13.88 13.56 -6.07
C LYS A 152 -12.37 13.44 -6.16
N ARG A 153 -11.87 12.71 -7.16
CA ARG A 153 -10.43 12.54 -7.40
C ARG A 153 -9.74 13.88 -7.61
N ASP A 154 -10.27 14.74 -8.48
CA ASP A 154 -9.66 16.03 -8.81
C ASP A 154 -9.61 16.97 -7.58
N VAL A 155 -10.63 16.92 -6.72
CA VAL A 155 -10.64 17.67 -5.44
C VAL A 155 -9.52 17.19 -4.52
N ILE A 156 -9.35 15.88 -4.34
CA ILE A 156 -8.29 15.32 -3.49
C ILE A 156 -6.92 15.69 -4.04
N ILE A 157 -6.66 15.52 -5.34
CA ILE A 157 -5.38 15.87 -5.97
C ILE A 157 -5.05 17.37 -5.78
N ARG A 158 -6.03 18.25 -5.91
CA ARG A 158 -5.82 19.70 -5.70
C ARG A 158 -5.41 19.99 -4.25
N LYS A 159 -6.08 19.37 -3.28
CA LYS A 159 -5.74 19.50 -1.87
C LYS A 159 -4.33 18.97 -1.57
N MET A 160 -3.96 17.82 -2.13
CA MET A 160 -2.63 17.24 -1.96
C MET A 160 -1.52 18.12 -2.55
N LYS A 161 -1.75 18.73 -3.73
CA LYS A 161 -0.80 19.69 -4.30
C LYS A 161 -0.58 20.89 -3.39
N LYS A 162 -1.63 21.40 -2.76
CA LYS A 162 -1.54 22.50 -1.79
C LYS A 162 -0.74 22.07 -0.55
N TYR A 163 -1.11 20.94 0.04
CA TYR A 163 -0.45 20.36 1.20
C TYR A 163 1.05 20.16 0.99
N LYS A 164 1.45 19.57 -0.15
CA LYS A 164 2.87 19.36 -0.51
C LYS A 164 3.64 20.67 -0.63
N LYS A 165 3.03 21.75 -1.15
CA LYS A 165 3.64 23.07 -1.22
C LYS A 165 3.84 23.71 0.17
N GLU A 166 2.92 23.46 1.10
CA GLU A 166 3.02 23.99 2.47
C GLU A 166 4.14 23.30 3.26
N ILE A 167 4.28 21.97 3.14
CA ILE A 167 5.38 21.22 3.77
C ILE A 167 6.73 21.71 3.24
N ASN A 168 6.92 21.78 1.93
CA ASN A 168 8.20 22.20 1.35
C ASN A 168 8.63 23.60 1.81
N LYS A 169 7.68 24.50 2.05
CA LYS A 169 7.98 25.83 2.60
C LYS A 169 8.36 25.80 4.09
N SER A 170 7.92 24.81 4.86
CA SER A 170 8.30 24.66 6.27
C SER A 170 9.68 24.03 6.43
N ASP A 171 10.08 23.18 5.49
CA ASP A 171 11.40 22.54 5.50
C ASP A 171 12.54 23.48 5.02
N GLU A 172 12.20 24.60 4.38
CA GLU A 172 13.16 25.64 3.94
C GLU A 172 13.43 26.74 4.98
N LYS A 173 12.79 26.69 6.15
CA LYS A 173 12.95 27.65 7.27
C LYS A 173 13.71 27.03 8.43
#